data_fd776d944a7eb6703f3ed715a256b1d1
#
_entry.id   fd776d944a7eb6703f3ed715a256b1d1
#
_cell.length_a   1.000
_cell.length_b   1.000
_cell.length_c   1.000
_cell.angle_alpha   90.00
_cell.angle_beta   90.00
_cell.angle_gamma   90.00
#
_symmetry.space_group_name_H-M   'P 1'
#
loop_
_entity.id
_entity.type
_entity.pdbx_description
1 polymer ?
#
loop_
_entity_poly.entity_id
_entity_poly.type
_entity_poly.pdbx_seq_one_letter_code
_entity_poly.pdbx_strand_id
1 'polypeptide(L)'
;MESRKTMTDYRIQGATGEWEVVIGLEVHAQVTSNAKLFSGASTAFGAEPNSQVSLVDAAMPGMLPVPNRECIRQAVRTGMAIEAQINKYSRFDRKNYFYADLPQGYQISQLYHPIVGEGQLLIDADEKAGIPEDKIIGIERIHVEQDAGKLMHDQHPTMSYVDLNRSGVALMEIVSKPDMRSPAEAGAYVRKLRSILRYVGSCDGNMEEGSMRADVNVSVRKPGEEFGTRTETKNVNSVRFVMQVIEYEANRQVDVLENGGTVDQETRLFDVASGTTRTMRSKEDAHDYRYFPDPDLLPLVLEDGFLDECHASLPELPDAKRKRYESELGLTPYNARELTAEVETFARFETLLAAAATKIGKSEAQVATQVANWALSVAPGVLKSLGDEADPANATAQA
;
A
#
# COMPACT_ATOMS: atom_id res chain seq x y z
N MET A 1 21.30 -38.28 15.09
CA MET A 1 20.06 -37.53 14.99
C MET A 1 20.39 -36.08 15.31
N GLU A 2 20.85 -35.35 14.32
CA GLU A 2 21.07 -33.92 14.46
C GLU A 2 19.71 -33.24 14.50
N SER A 3 19.44 -32.54 15.60
CA SER A 3 18.25 -31.71 15.71
C SER A 3 18.34 -30.65 14.61
N ARG A 4 17.40 -30.69 13.65
CA ARG A 4 17.13 -29.53 12.80
C ARG A 4 16.91 -28.35 13.74
N LYS A 5 17.85 -27.41 13.77
CA LYS A 5 17.60 -26.07 14.31
C LYS A 5 16.39 -25.54 13.54
N THR A 6 15.24 -25.49 14.20
CA THR A 6 14.11 -24.70 13.74
C THR A 6 14.64 -23.29 13.50
N MET A 7 14.48 -22.78 12.28
CA MET A 7 14.79 -21.37 11.99
C MET A 7 13.98 -20.55 12.99
N THR A 8 14.70 -19.79 13.80
CA THR A 8 14.11 -19.06 14.92
C THR A 8 13.32 -17.89 14.36
N ASP A 9 12.09 -17.75 14.85
CA ASP A 9 11.31 -16.50 14.70
C ASP A 9 12.21 -15.30 14.98
N TYR A 10 11.99 -14.21 14.23
CA TYR A 10 12.73 -12.96 14.48
C TYR A 10 12.51 -12.49 15.92
N ARG A 11 13.59 -12.34 16.67
CA ARG A 11 13.60 -11.89 18.07
C ARG A 11 14.73 -10.89 18.29
N ILE A 12 14.48 -9.91 19.14
CA ILE A 12 15.54 -9.02 19.60
C ILE A 12 16.09 -9.59 20.90
N GLN A 13 17.39 -9.82 20.94
CA GLN A 13 18.07 -10.27 22.17
C GLN A 13 18.40 -9.05 23.00
N GLY A 14 17.71 -8.89 24.13
CA GLY A 14 18.02 -7.89 25.14
C GLY A 14 18.81 -8.48 26.33
N ALA A 15 19.16 -7.63 27.28
CA ALA A 15 19.87 -8.03 28.52
C ALA A 15 19.02 -8.93 29.43
N THR A 16 17.68 -8.75 29.40
CA THR A 16 16.72 -9.50 30.21
C THR A 16 16.08 -10.66 29.47
N GLY A 17 16.60 -11.04 28.29
CA GLY A 17 16.13 -12.13 27.45
C GLY A 17 15.53 -11.66 26.11
N GLU A 18 14.82 -12.54 25.45
CA GLU A 18 14.26 -12.30 24.13
C GLU A 18 13.03 -11.38 24.16
N TRP A 19 12.91 -10.56 23.12
CA TRP A 19 11.76 -9.70 22.87
C TRP A 19 11.12 -10.02 21.51
N GLU A 20 9.80 -10.08 21.49
CA GLU A 20 8.99 -10.22 20.28
C GLU A 20 8.57 -8.86 19.77
N VAL A 21 8.72 -8.65 18.46
CA VAL A 21 8.23 -7.44 17.79
C VAL A 21 6.82 -7.68 17.30
N VAL A 22 5.94 -6.70 17.48
CA VAL A 22 4.55 -6.72 16.99
C VAL A 22 4.35 -5.52 16.08
N ILE A 23 3.94 -5.79 14.85
CA ILE A 23 3.88 -4.79 13.79
C ILE A 23 2.50 -4.79 13.14
N GLY A 24 1.92 -3.60 13.01
CA GLY A 24 0.76 -3.31 12.18
C GLY A 24 1.10 -2.18 11.21
N LEU A 25 0.49 -2.20 10.03
CA LEU A 25 0.69 -1.18 9.01
C LEU A 25 -0.65 -0.56 8.60
N GLU A 26 -0.66 0.75 8.41
CA GLU A 26 -1.71 1.49 7.75
C GLU A 26 -1.16 1.97 6.40
N VAL A 27 -1.63 1.36 5.31
CA VAL A 27 -1.14 1.68 3.97
C VAL A 27 -2.13 2.59 3.27
N HIS A 28 -1.66 3.78 2.94
CA HIS A 28 -2.41 4.76 2.17
C HIS A 28 -2.08 4.61 0.69
N ALA A 29 -3.10 4.43 -0.14
CA ALA A 29 -2.97 4.26 -1.58
C ALA A 29 -3.91 5.22 -2.32
N GLN A 30 -3.35 6.14 -3.10
CA GLN A 30 -4.14 7.02 -3.95
C GLN A 30 -4.87 6.20 -5.01
N VAL A 31 -6.18 6.44 -5.11
CA VAL A 31 -7.04 5.69 -6.04
C VAL A 31 -6.84 6.19 -7.45
N THR A 32 -6.58 5.29 -8.37
CA THR A 32 -6.53 5.58 -9.80
C THR A 32 -7.91 5.98 -10.30
N SER A 33 -8.09 7.26 -10.59
CA SER A 33 -9.30 7.85 -11.16
C SER A 33 -8.93 9.15 -11.86
N ASN A 34 -9.60 9.51 -12.94
CA ASN A 34 -9.37 10.76 -13.67
C ASN A 34 -9.95 11.98 -12.95
N ALA A 35 -10.81 11.77 -11.96
CA ALA A 35 -11.45 12.80 -11.16
C ALA A 35 -11.34 12.48 -9.67
N LYS A 36 -11.40 13.50 -8.84
CA LYS A 36 -11.31 13.41 -7.39
C LYS A 36 -12.51 12.67 -6.77
N LEU A 37 -12.42 12.38 -5.46
CA LEU A 37 -13.43 11.60 -4.74
C LEU A 37 -14.80 12.28 -4.72
N PHE A 38 -14.84 13.59 -4.56
CA PHE A 38 -16.09 14.35 -4.41
C PHE A 38 -16.26 15.50 -5.38
N SER A 39 -15.40 15.59 -6.39
CA SER A 39 -15.45 16.64 -7.42
C SER A 39 -14.96 16.12 -8.77
N GLY A 40 -15.26 16.88 -9.84
CA GLY A 40 -14.80 16.58 -11.19
C GLY A 40 -13.39 17.11 -11.50
N ALA A 41 -12.66 17.68 -10.54
CA ALA A 41 -11.31 18.17 -10.78
C ALA A 41 -10.35 16.99 -11.10
N SER A 42 -9.37 17.27 -11.95
CA SER A 42 -8.38 16.30 -12.42
C SER A 42 -7.48 15.81 -11.28
N THR A 43 -7.00 14.59 -11.39
CA THR A 43 -6.03 13.95 -10.50
C THR A 43 -4.66 13.77 -11.14
N ALA A 44 -4.43 14.32 -12.34
CA ALA A 44 -3.17 14.16 -13.06
C ALA A 44 -1.97 14.69 -12.25
N PHE A 45 -0.91 13.89 -12.18
CA PHE A 45 0.31 14.25 -11.47
C PHE A 45 1.12 15.32 -12.23
N GLY A 46 1.82 16.18 -11.51
CA GLY A 46 2.76 17.15 -12.09
C GLY A 46 2.15 18.40 -12.71
N ALA A 47 0.87 18.68 -12.49
CA ALA A 47 0.25 19.92 -12.94
C ALA A 47 0.72 21.13 -12.13
N GLU A 48 0.60 22.34 -12.72
CA GLU A 48 0.91 23.59 -12.04
C GLU A 48 0.13 23.73 -10.72
N PRO A 49 0.72 24.24 -9.64
CA PRO A 49 0.07 24.37 -8.36
C PRO A 49 -1.29 25.07 -8.44
N ASN A 50 -2.30 24.51 -7.77
CA ASN A 50 -3.68 25.00 -7.72
C ASN A 50 -4.41 25.06 -9.08
N SER A 51 -3.93 24.37 -10.10
CA SER A 51 -4.59 24.32 -11.42
C SER A 51 -5.68 23.25 -11.51
N GLN A 52 -5.72 22.31 -10.57
CA GLN A 52 -6.67 21.18 -10.51
C GLN A 52 -7.50 21.23 -9.21
N VAL A 53 -8.16 22.37 -8.98
CA VAL A 53 -8.93 22.64 -7.77
C VAL A 53 -10.36 23.02 -8.15
N SER A 54 -11.33 22.24 -7.65
CA SER A 54 -12.75 22.59 -7.75
C SER A 54 -13.17 23.51 -6.60
N LEU A 55 -14.36 24.08 -6.70
CA LEU A 55 -14.93 24.87 -5.60
C LEU A 55 -15.22 24.01 -4.36
N VAL A 56 -15.47 22.70 -4.51
CA VAL A 56 -15.58 21.73 -3.41
C VAL A 56 -14.22 21.56 -2.72
N ASP A 57 -13.15 21.36 -3.48
CA ASP A 57 -11.80 21.15 -2.95
C ASP A 57 -11.28 22.41 -2.23
N ALA A 58 -11.70 23.59 -2.67
CA ALA A 58 -11.38 24.87 -2.05
C ALA A 58 -12.33 25.24 -0.89
N ALA A 59 -13.26 24.35 -0.51
CA ALA A 59 -14.24 24.56 0.55
C ALA A 59 -15.07 25.87 0.38
N MET A 60 -15.41 26.22 -0.84
CA MET A 60 -16.22 27.41 -1.11
C MET A 60 -17.65 27.26 -0.55
N PRO A 61 -18.22 28.28 0.10
CA PRO A 61 -19.55 28.20 0.68
C PRO A 61 -20.61 27.77 -0.33
N GLY A 62 -21.46 26.82 0.09
CA GLY A 62 -22.57 26.30 -0.73
C GLY A 62 -22.20 25.17 -1.67
N MET A 63 -20.94 24.77 -1.74
CA MET A 63 -20.50 23.63 -2.56
C MET A 63 -20.66 22.32 -1.76
N LEU A 64 -21.28 21.34 -2.37
CA LEU A 64 -21.53 20.03 -1.73
C LEU A 64 -20.76 18.92 -2.42
N PRO A 65 -20.25 17.93 -1.64
CA PRO A 65 -19.55 16.78 -2.17
C PRO A 65 -20.49 15.82 -2.94
N VAL A 66 -20.02 15.25 -4.03
CA VAL A 66 -20.72 14.19 -4.78
C VAL A 66 -19.78 13.01 -4.99
N PRO A 67 -20.09 11.80 -4.47
CA PRO A 67 -19.21 10.67 -4.54
C PRO A 67 -18.90 10.23 -5.97
N ASN A 68 -17.63 9.97 -6.25
CA ASN A 68 -17.17 9.45 -7.51
C ASN A 68 -17.32 7.92 -7.55
N ARG A 69 -18.22 7.42 -8.44
CA ARG A 69 -18.48 5.98 -8.60
C ARG A 69 -17.21 5.17 -8.89
N GLU A 70 -16.27 5.73 -9.68
CA GLU A 70 -15.01 5.04 -10.01
C GLU A 70 -14.13 4.83 -8.77
N CYS A 71 -14.01 5.80 -7.88
CA CYS A 71 -13.25 5.64 -6.65
C CYS A 71 -13.85 4.55 -5.76
N ILE A 72 -15.17 4.49 -5.65
CA ILE A 72 -15.89 3.44 -4.94
C ILE A 72 -15.66 2.07 -5.60
N ARG A 73 -15.73 1.99 -6.93
CA ARG A 73 -15.48 0.77 -7.69
C ARG A 73 -14.07 0.24 -7.44
N GLN A 74 -13.07 1.08 -7.45
CA GLN A 74 -11.67 0.68 -7.19
C GLN A 74 -11.46 0.17 -5.78
N ALA A 75 -12.08 0.79 -4.77
CA ALA A 75 -12.02 0.30 -3.39
C ALA A 75 -12.67 -1.08 -3.24
N VAL A 76 -13.84 -1.29 -3.84
CA VAL A 76 -14.53 -2.59 -3.83
C VAL A 76 -13.69 -3.67 -4.52
N ARG A 77 -13.13 -3.37 -5.70
CA ARG A 77 -12.25 -4.29 -6.44
C ARG A 77 -11.00 -4.66 -5.62
N THR A 78 -10.40 -3.67 -4.94
CA THR A 78 -9.28 -3.93 -4.04
C THR A 78 -9.68 -4.85 -2.89
N GLY A 79 -10.84 -4.60 -2.26
CA GLY A 79 -11.37 -5.47 -1.22
C GLY A 79 -11.58 -6.91 -1.69
N MET A 80 -12.18 -7.09 -2.88
CA MET A 80 -12.36 -8.42 -3.48
C MET A 80 -11.03 -9.12 -3.76
N ALA A 81 -10.01 -8.38 -4.20
CA ALA A 81 -8.69 -8.93 -4.51
C ALA A 81 -7.90 -9.42 -3.29
N ILE A 82 -8.23 -8.94 -2.09
CA ILE A 82 -7.67 -9.38 -0.82
C ILE A 82 -8.65 -10.27 -0.02
N GLU A 83 -9.62 -10.85 -0.71
CA GLU A 83 -10.63 -11.75 -0.13
C GLU A 83 -11.39 -11.13 1.06
N ALA A 84 -11.58 -9.80 1.04
CA ALA A 84 -12.23 -9.10 2.13
C ALA A 84 -13.76 -9.07 1.98
N GLN A 85 -14.44 -8.92 3.11
CA GLN A 85 -15.87 -8.71 3.15
C GLN A 85 -16.21 -7.32 2.60
N ILE A 86 -17.06 -7.27 1.57
CA ILE A 86 -17.58 -6.00 1.05
C ILE A 86 -18.86 -5.62 1.83
N ASN A 87 -18.85 -4.44 2.43
CA ASN A 87 -19.99 -3.92 3.19
C ASN A 87 -20.97 -3.24 2.23
N LYS A 88 -22.15 -3.85 2.02
CA LYS A 88 -23.18 -3.28 1.12
C LYS A 88 -23.74 -1.95 1.62
N TYR A 89 -23.64 -1.66 2.92
CA TYR A 89 -23.98 -0.40 3.53
C TYR A 89 -22.73 0.25 4.10
N SER A 90 -22.47 1.48 3.69
CA SER A 90 -21.32 2.27 4.13
C SER A 90 -21.73 3.73 4.34
N ARG A 91 -20.94 4.49 5.10
CA ARG A 91 -21.16 5.92 5.34
C ARG A 91 -19.84 6.64 5.38
N PHE A 92 -19.89 7.90 4.97
CA PHE A 92 -18.81 8.83 5.20
C PHE A 92 -19.02 9.61 6.50
N ASP A 93 -17.94 9.82 7.21
CA ASP A 93 -17.86 10.57 8.45
C ASP A 93 -16.92 11.77 8.26
N ARG A 94 -17.10 12.83 9.05
CA ARG A 94 -16.17 13.95 9.14
C ARG A 94 -15.17 13.68 10.25
N LYS A 95 -13.88 13.68 9.88
CA LYS A 95 -12.72 13.65 10.77
C LYS A 95 -12.24 15.08 10.95
N ASN A 96 -12.53 15.70 12.10
CA ASN A 96 -12.31 17.13 12.29
C ASN A 96 -10.90 17.44 12.77
N TYR A 97 -10.14 18.17 11.96
CA TYR A 97 -8.83 18.72 12.30
C TYR A 97 -8.49 19.87 11.35
N PHE A 98 -7.56 20.76 11.76
CA PHE A 98 -7.30 22.00 11.06
C PHE A 98 -5.87 22.05 10.53
N TYR A 99 -5.75 22.13 9.21
CA TYR A 99 -4.51 22.40 8.50
C TYR A 99 -4.82 23.35 7.33
N ALA A 100 -3.83 24.14 6.91
CA ALA A 100 -4.00 25.10 5.82
C ALA A 100 -4.28 24.41 4.47
N ASP A 101 -3.81 23.20 4.29
CA ASP A 101 -4.04 22.34 3.10
C ASP A 101 -5.30 21.48 3.18
N LEU A 102 -6.13 21.72 4.20
CA LEU A 102 -7.45 21.13 4.38
C LEU A 102 -8.48 22.23 4.62
N PRO A 103 -8.89 22.98 3.57
CA PRO A 103 -9.62 24.24 3.71
C PRO A 103 -10.96 24.13 4.45
N GLN A 104 -11.67 22.99 4.33
CA GLN A 104 -12.95 22.75 5.00
C GLN A 104 -12.81 22.52 6.52
N GLY A 105 -11.59 22.30 7.04
CA GLY A 105 -11.35 22.02 8.45
C GLY A 105 -11.75 20.62 8.90
N TYR A 106 -12.04 19.71 7.99
CA TYR A 106 -12.28 18.30 8.22
C TYR A 106 -11.89 17.47 6.99
N GLN A 107 -11.61 16.20 7.21
CA GLN A 107 -11.42 15.21 6.15
C GLN A 107 -12.67 14.33 6.09
N ILE A 108 -13.23 14.12 4.90
CA ILE A 108 -14.28 13.11 4.72
C ILE A 108 -13.61 11.75 4.65
N SER A 109 -13.99 10.86 5.56
CA SER A 109 -13.41 9.53 5.76
C SER A 109 -14.50 8.52 6.14
N GLN A 110 -14.14 7.30 6.55
CA GLN A 110 -15.10 6.27 6.97
C GLN A 110 -14.59 5.58 8.24
N LEU A 111 -15.12 5.94 9.42
CA LEU A 111 -14.71 5.32 10.67
C LEU A 111 -15.60 4.14 11.05
N TYR A 112 -16.92 4.38 11.16
CA TYR A 112 -17.84 3.39 11.72
C TYR A 112 -18.40 2.41 10.71
N HIS A 113 -18.41 2.79 9.42
CA HIS A 113 -19.01 1.99 8.36
C HIS A 113 -18.08 1.98 7.14
N PRO A 114 -16.89 1.39 7.25
CA PRO A 114 -15.95 1.30 6.12
C PRO A 114 -16.55 0.48 4.98
N ILE A 115 -16.19 0.80 3.75
CA ILE A 115 -16.70 0.11 2.57
C ILE A 115 -16.21 -1.34 2.48
N VAL A 116 -15.03 -1.64 3.00
CA VAL A 116 -14.44 -2.98 3.05
C VAL A 116 -14.13 -3.34 4.49
N GLY A 117 -14.62 -4.49 4.92
CA GLY A 117 -14.37 -5.08 6.23
C GLY A 117 -13.12 -5.96 6.26
N GLU A 118 -13.16 -7.01 7.09
CA GLU A 118 -12.04 -7.92 7.28
C GLU A 118 -11.68 -8.66 5.99
N GLY A 119 -10.38 -8.82 5.78
CA GLY A 119 -9.79 -9.54 4.66
C GLY A 119 -8.46 -10.17 5.06
N GLN A 120 -7.73 -10.68 4.07
CA GLN A 120 -6.45 -11.34 4.31
C GLN A 120 -5.49 -11.18 3.13
N LEU A 121 -4.21 -11.26 3.43
CA LEU A 121 -3.14 -11.23 2.46
C LEU A 121 -2.09 -12.28 2.80
N LEU A 122 -1.79 -13.15 1.85
CA LEU A 122 -0.75 -14.16 2.00
C LEU A 122 0.61 -13.60 1.61
N ILE A 123 1.57 -13.62 2.53
CA ILE A 123 2.99 -13.41 2.23
C ILE A 123 3.68 -14.75 2.08
N ASP A 124 4.50 -14.87 1.04
CA ASP A 124 5.17 -16.12 0.71
C ASP A 124 6.43 -16.33 1.57
N ALA A 125 6.75 -17.58 1.85
CA ALA A 125 8.01 -17.96 2.46
C ALA A 125 9.21 -17.47 1.60
N ASP A 126 10.19 -16.90 2.27
CA ASP A 126 11.48 -16.52 1.69
C ASP A 126 12.59 -16.71 2.74
N GLU A 127 13.18 -17.89 2.77
CA GLU A 127 14.23 -18.23 3.73
C GLU A 127 15.42 -17.25 3.66
N LYS A 128 15.74 -16.72 2.47
CA LYS A 128 16.84 -15.76 2.29
C LYS A 128 16.53 -14.41 2.91
N ALA A 129 15.25 -14.03 2.90
CA ALA A 129 14.77 -12.81 3.53
C ALA A 129 14.46 -13.01 5.03
N GLY A 130 14.50 -14.25 5.55
CA GLY A 130 14.18 -14.55 6.95
C GLY A 130 12.69 -14.78 7.20
N ILE A 131 11.93 -15.17 6.18
CA ILE A 131 10.52 -15.57 6.27
C ILE A 131 10.49 -17.11 6.10
N PRO A 132 10.38 -17.88 7.20
CA PRO A 132 10.57 -19.34 7.14
C PRO A 132 9.40 -20.09 6.51
N GLU A 133 8.20 -19.51 6.53
CA GLU A 133 6.97 -20.15 6.04
C GLU A 133 6.00 -19.12 5.47
N ASP A 134 5.06 -19.61 4.67
CA ASP A 134 3.95 -18.80 4.20
C ASP A 134 3.12 -18.29 5.38
N LYS A 135 2.72 -17.02 5.35
CA LYS A 135 2.00 -16.40 6.46
C LYS A 135 0.83 -15.56 5.98
N ILE A 136 -0.34 -15.78 6.57
CA ILE A 136 -1.50 -14.94 6.37
C ILE A 136 -1.41 -13.73 7.31
N ILE A 137 -1.52 -12.54 6.73
CA ILE A 137 -1.65 -11.28 7.45
C ILE A 137 -3.10 -10.82 7.32
N GLY A 138 -3.79 -10.67 8.44
CA GLY A 138 -5.16 -10.17 8.47
C GLY A 138 -5.20 -8.69 8.06
N ILE A 139 -6.24 -8.34 7.32
CA ILE A 139 -6.65 -6.97 7.05
C ILE A 139 -7.86 -6.68 7.93
N GLU A 140 -7.83 -5.59 8.68
CA GLU A 140 -8.94 -5.18 9.52
C GLU A 140 -10.05 -4.51 8.71
N ARG A 141 -9.65 -3.61 7.78
CA ARG A 141 -10.56 -2.88 6.90
C ARG A 141 -9.83 -2.14 5.79
N ILE A 142 -10.60 -1.73 4.78
CA ILE A 142 -10.23 -0.63 3.88
C ILE A 142 -11.33 0.41 3.97
N HIS A 143 -10.93 1.65 4.18
CA HIS A 143 -11.85 2.76 4.05
C HIS A 143 -11.37 3.77 3.01
N VAL A 144 -12.32 4.55 2.49
CA VAL A 144 -12.05 5.57 1.47
C VAL A 144 -12.15 6.95 2.13
N GLU A 145 -11.18 7.80 1.83
CA GLU A 145 -11.12 9.14 2.37
C GLU A 145 -10.53 10.15 1.35
N GLN A 146 -10.66 11.43 1.65
CA GLN A 146 -10.00 12.49 0.90
C GLN A 146 -8.52 12.60 1.28
N ASP A 147 -7.63 12.75 0.30
CA ASP A 147 -6.27 13.21 0.60
C ASP A 147 -6.28 14.73 0.88
N ALA A 148 -5.38 15.19 1.73
CA ALA A 148 -5.15 16.62 1.97
C ALA A 148 -4.34 17.26 0.83
N GLY A 149 -4.30 18.58 0.77
CA GLY A 149 -3.41 19.32 -0.12
C GLY A 149 -1.94 19.14 0.24
N LYS A 150 -1.11 20.05 -0.21
CA LYS A 150 0.33 20.06 0.07
C LYS A 150 0.75 21.40 0.63
N LEU A 151 1.50 21.41 1.72
CA LEU A 151 2.19 22.59 2.26
C LEU A 151 3.63 22.61 1.74
N MET A 152 4.03 23.71 1.13
CA MET A 152 5.37 23.96 0.62
C MET A 152 6.07 24.98 1.50
N HIS A 153 7.13 24.55 2.19
CA HIS A 153 7.85 25.34 3.19
C HIS A 153 9.23 25.83 2.70
N ASP A 154 9.66 25.34 1.56
CA ASP A 154 11.01 25.52 0.99
C ASP A 154 11.14 26.70 0.02
N GLN A 155 10.02 27.28 -0.40
CA GLN A 155 9.99 28.35 -1.41
C GLN A 155 10.21 29.76 -0.85
N HIS A 156 10.02 29.95 0.46
CA HIS A 156 10.18 31.26 1.10
C HIS A 156 10.60 31.07 2.58
N PRO A 157 11.50 31.94 3.09
CA PRO A 157 12.06 31.81 4.45
C PRO A 157 11.04 31.99 5.59
N THR A 158 9.92 32.70 5.35
CA THR A 158 8.91 33.02 6.38
C THR A 158 7.47 32.74 5.97
N MET A 159 7.21 32.27 4.76
CA MET A 159 5.86 31.92 4.25
C MET A 159 5.81 30.49 3.81
N SER A 160 4.67 29.86 4.04
CA SER A 160 4.34 28.57 3.46
C SER A 160 3.29 28.76 2.37
N TYR A 161 3.45 28.04 1.27
CA TYR A 161 2.48 28.06 0.17
C TYR A 161 1.60 26.81 0.26
N VAL A 162 0.35 26.96 -0.20
CA VAL A 162 -0.63 25.86 -0.20
C VAL A 162 -0.90 25.48 -1.65
N ASP A 163 -0.73 24.20 -1.96
CA ASP A 163 -1.16 23.59 -3.21
C ASP A 163 -2.31 22.63 -2.94
N LEU A 164 -3.48 22.91 -3.48
CA LEU A 164 -4.70 22.13 -3.31
C LEU A 164 -4.93 21.12 -4.47
N ASN A 165 -3.97 20.94 -5.38
CA ASN A 165 -4.12 19.96 -6.47
C ASN A 165 -4.41 18.55 -5.94
N ARG A 166 -3.76 18.16 -4.84
CA ARG A 166 -4.00 16.85 -4.19
C ARG A 166 -5.24 16.83 -3.31
N SER A 167 -5.70 17.97 -2.79
CA SER A 167 -6.88 18.04 -1.91
C SER A 167 -8.11 17.44 -2.59
N GLY A 168 -8.73 16.45 -1.93
CA GLY A 168 -9.88 15.72 -2.46
C GLY A 168 -9.56 14.56 -3.40
N VAL A 169 -8.30 14.27 -3.71
CA VAL A 169 -7.91 13.01 -4.37
C VAL A 169 -8.35 11.85 -3.50
N ALA A 170 -8.92 10.82 -4.09
CA ALA A 170 -9.38 9.65 -3.34
C ALA A 170 -8.19 8.86 -2.80
N LEU A 171 -8.27 8.49 -1.53
CA LEU A 171 -7.29 7.71 -0.81
C LEU A 171 -7.97 6.47 -0.23
N MET A 172 -7.38 5.30 -0.41
CA MET A 172 -7.71 4.09 0.34
C MET A 172 -6.73 3.97 1.50
N GLU A 173 -7.23 3.83 2.72
CA GLU A 173 -6.44 3.43 3.86
C GLU A 173 -6.70 1.96 4.16
N ILE A 174 -5.66 1.14 4.03
CA ILE A 174 -5.67 -0.31 4.20
C ILE A 174 -4.99 -0.64 5.52
N VAL A 175 -5.77 -1.06 6.51
CA VAL A 175 -5.31 -1.31 7.87
C VAL A 175 -5.06 -2.79 8.06
N SER A 176 -3.82 -3.18 8.36
CA SER A 176 -3.50 -4.56 8.71
C SER A 176 -3.78 -4.85 10.19
N LYS A 177 -4.06 -6.12 10.51
CA LYS A 177 -3.96 -6.61 11.89
C LYS A 177 -2.48 -6.67 12.31
N PRO A 178 -2.18 -6.64 13.63
CA PRO A 178 -0.80 -6.64 14.14
C PRO A 178 -0.20 -8.06 14.12
N ASP A 179 -0.22 -8.70 12.96
CA ASP A 179 0.18 -10.10 12.79
C ASP A 179 1.66 -10.25 12.40
N MET A 180 2.29 -9.20 11.87
CA MET A 180 3.68 -9.23 11.45
C MET A 180 4.63 -9.20 12.65
N ARG A 181 5.75 -9.93 12.53
CA ARG A 181 6.72 -10.14 13.62
C ARG A 181 8.14 -9.76 13.25
N SER A 182 8.40 -9.41 11.99
CA SER A 182 9.74 -9.03 11.54
C SER A 182 9.71 -7.91 10.49
N PRO A 183 10.80 -7.14 10.35
CA PRO A 183 10.95 -6.19 9.25
C PRO A 183 10.79 -6.85 7.87
N ALA A 184 11.25 -8.09 7.72
CA ALA A 184 11.15 -8.85 6.48
C ALA A 184 9.69 -9.16 6.10
N GLU A 185 8.87 -9.60 7.07
CA GLU A 185 7.43 -9.83 6.87
C GLU A 185 6.71 -8.54 6.47
N ALA A 186 7.02 -7.43 7.14
CA ALA A 186 6.44 -6.12 6.80
C ALA A 186 6.82 -5.67 5.39
N GLY A 187 8.09 -5.86 5.01
CA GLY A 187 8.55 -5.58 3.65
C GLY A 187 7.86 -6.46 2.60
N ALA A 188 7.66 -7.75 2.90
CA ALA A 188 6.94 -8.68 2.02
C ALA A 188 5.46 -8.29 1.87
N TYR A 189 4.81 -7.93 2.99
CA TYR A 189 3.43 -7.44 3.00
C TYR A 189 3.24 -6.21 2.10
N VAL A 190 4.09 -5.18 2.25
CA VAL A 190 3.98 -3.95 1.45
C VAL A 190 4.21 -4.24 -0.03
N ARG A 191 5.20 -5.07 -0.38
CA ARG A 191 5.44 -5.49 -1.79
C ARG A 191 4.25 -6.26 -2.37
N LYS A 192 3.69 -7.20 -1.61
CA LYS A 192 2.54 -8.01 -2.03
C LYS A 192 1.30 -7.13 -2.24
N LEU A 193 0.99 -6.27 -1.28
CA LEU A 193 -0.13 -5.34 -1.37
C LEU A 193 0.03 -4.40 -2.58
N ARG A 194 1.22 -3.82 -2.76
CA ARG A 194 1.54 -2.97 -3.93
C ARG A 194 1.30 -3.72 -5.24
N SER A 195 1.76 -4.96 -5.34
CA SER A 195 1.55 -5.79 -6.53
C SER A 195 0.06 -5.99 -6.81
N ILE A 196 -0.74 -6.36 -5.79
CA ILE A 196 -2.20 -6.53 -5.94
C ILE A 196 -2.86 -5.23 -6.40
N LEU A 197 -2.56 -4.08 -5.77
CA LEU A 197 -3.12 -2.78 -6.14
C LEU A 197 -2.83 -2.43 -7.61
N ARG A 198 -1.63 -2.69 -8.08
CA ARG A 198 -1.22 -2.46 -9.46
C ARG A 198 -1.90 -3.43 -10.44
N TYR A 199 -2.03 -4.70 -10.09
CA TYR A 199 -2.75 -5.68 -10.90
C TYR A 199 -4.23 -5.33 -11.06
N VAL A 200 -4.88 -4.95 -9.97
CA VAL A 200 -6.27 -4.46 -9.97
C VAL A 200 -6.40 -3.14 -10.74
N GLY A 201 -5.31 -2.35 -10.82
CA GLY A 201 -5.31 -1.02 -11.40
C GLY A 201 -5.96 0.03 -10.49
N SER A 202 -6.03 -0.23 -9.19
CA SER A 202 -6.65 0.67 -8.21
C SER A 202 -5.69 1.71 -7.63
N CYS A 203 -4.37 1.47 -7.73
CA CYS A 203 -3.30 2.41 -7.40
C CYS A 203 -2.09 2.12 -8.29
N ASP A 204 -1.31 3.15 -8.64
CA ASP A 204 -0.07 2.99 -9.40
C ASP A 204 1.09 2.39 -8.57
N GLY A 205 0.94 2.44 -7.24
CA GLY A 205 1.92 1.90 -6.30
C GLY A 205 3.24 2.66 -6.26
N ASN A 206 3.28 3.91 -6.72
CA ASN A 206 4.48 4.73 -6.73
C ASN A 206 4.72 5.37 -5.35
N MET A 207 5.61 4.75 -4.57
CA MET A 207 5.96 5.25 -3.23
C MET A 207 6.83 6.51 -3.29
N GLU A 208 7.63 6.71 -4.34
CA GLU A 208 8.53 7.86 -4.47
C GLU A 208 7.74 9.15 -4.76
N GLU A 209 6.69 9.05 -5.56
CA GLU A 209 5.77 10.17 -5.83
C GLU A 209 4.72 10.37 -4.73
N GLY A 210 4.64 9.43 -3.78
CA GLY A 210 3.72 9.49 -2.66
C GLY A 210 2.31 8.99 -2.96
N SER A 211 2.09 8.32 -4.11
CA SER A 211 0.82 7.66 -4.42
C SER A 211 0.54 6.48 -3.49
N MET A 212 1.59 5.90 -2.91
CA MET A 212 1.50 4.89 -1.87
C MET A 212 2.47 5.20 -0.73
N ARG A 213 1.99 5.15 0.51
CA ARG A 213 2.80 5.37 1.72
C ARG A 213 2.32 4.49 2.85
N ALA A 214 3.15 4.26 3.85
CA ALA A 214 2.79 3.46 5.02
C ALA A 214 3.01 4.25 6.31
N ASP A 215 2.07 4.10 7.24
CA ASP A 215 2.25 4.45 8.63
C ASP A 215 2.56 3.15 9.37
N VAL A 216 3.65 3.16 10.14
CA VAL A 216 4.24 1.95 10.73
C VAL A 216 4.01 1.96 12.22
N ASN A 217 3.20 1.01 12.69
CA ASN A 217 2.93 0.78 14.11
C ASN A 217 3.83 -0.33 14.64
N VAL A 218 4.62 -0.03 15.66
CA VAL A 218 5.57 -0.97 16.28
C VAL A 218 5.37 -1.00 17.79
N SER A 219 5.33 -2.19 18.36
CA SER A 219 5.49 -2.42 19.80
C SER A 219 6.37 -3.65 20.05
N VAL A 220 6.90 -3.78 21.25
CA VAL A 220 7.67 -4.95 21.69
C VAL A 220 7.07 -5.54 22.95
N ARG A 221 7.21 -6.86 23.13
CA ARG A 221 6.76 -7.58 24.33
C ARG A 221 7.68 -8.74 24.64
N LYS A 222 7.64 -9.26 25.86
CA LYS A 222 8.18 -10.58 26.13
C LYS A 222 7.30 -11.65 25.46
N PRO A 223 7.89 -12.75 24.96
CA PRO A 223 7.12 -13.82 24.32
C PRO A 223 5.97 -14.32 25.20
N GLY A 224 4.74 -14.30 24.67
CA GLY A 224 3.54 -14.75 25.38
C GLY A 224 2.87 -13.72 26.28
N GLU A 225 3.42 -12.53 26.46
CA GLU A 225 2.78 -11.45 27.20
C GLU A 225 1.79 -10.65 26.32
N GLU A 226 1.00 -9.78 26.94
CA GLU A 226 0.12 -8.84 26.28
C GLU A 226 0.93 -7.88 25.38
N PHE A 227 0.26 -7.26 24.41
CA PHE A 227 0.90 -6.29 23.53
C PHE A 227 1.46 -5.09 24.32
N GLY A 228 2.68 -4.71 24.00
CA GLY A 228 3.29 -3.51 24.55
C GLY A 228 2.69 -2.21 23.98
N THR A 229 3.11 -1.08 24.53
CA THR A 229 2.72 0.24 24.03
C THR A 229 3.29 0.46 22.63
N ARG A 230 2.41 0.79 21.67
CA ARG A 230 2.81 1.04 20.29
C ARG A 230 3.27 2.48 20.08
N THR A 231 4.24 2.64 19.18
CA THR A 231 4.56 3.92 18.55
C THR A 231 4.18 3.87 17.07
N GLU A 232 3.74 4.99 16.52
CA GLU A 232 3.37 5.14 15.13
C GLU A 232 4.42 6.00 14.41
N THR A 233 5.01 5.52 13.32
CA THR A 233 5.88 6.33 12.46
C THR A 233 5.18 6.63 11.15
N LYS A 234 4.96 7.92 10.88
CA LYS A 234 4.14 8.37 9.76
C LYS A 234 4.90 8.58 8.45
N ASN A 235 4.15 8.45 7.34
CA ASN A 235 4.55 8.82 5.99
C ASN A 235 5.84 8.14 5.49
N VAL A 236 5.97 6.84 5.76
CA VAL A 236 7.11 6.07 5.26
C VAL A 236 6.87 5.69 3.79
N ASN A 237 7.71 6.20 2.91
CA ASN A 237 7.51 6.20 1.46
C ASN A 237 8.43 5.23 0.69
N SER A 238 8.95 4.19 1.34
CA SER A 238 9.62 3.08 0.65
C SER A 238 9.61 1.82 1.50
N VAL A 239 9.60 0.65 0.85
CA VAL A 239 9.69 -0.66 1.53
C VAL A 239 10.94 -0.76 2.40
N ARG A 240 12.07 -0.24 1.90
CA ARG A 240 13.32 -0.21 2.65
C ARG A 240 13.18 0.60 3.93
N PHE A 241 12.57 1.77 3.84
CA PHE A 241 12.38 2.62 5.03
C PHE A 241 11.38 2.03 6.02
N VAL A 242 10.33 1.34 5.56
CA VAL A 242 9.44 0.56 6.44
C VAL A 242 10.24 -0.43 7.28
N MET A 243 11.11 -1.22 6.66
CA MET A 243 11.96 -2.19 7.37
C MET A 243 12.92 -1.52 8.35
N GLN A 244 13.56 -0.42 7.95
CA GLN A 244 14.49 0.34 8.81
C GLN A 244 13.80 0.98 10.01
N VAL A 245 12.61 1.55 9.82
CA VAL A 245 11.78 2.11 10.91
C VAL A 245 11.45 1.03 11.93
N ILE A 246 11.01 -0.15 11.49
CA ILE A 246 10.66 -1.25 12.37
C ILE A 246 11.88 -1.70 13.19
N GLU A 247 13.00 -1.89 12.53
CA GLU A 247 14.24 -2.32 13.18
C GLU A 247 14.70 -1.28 14.21
N TYR A 248 14.71 0.00 13.84
CA TYR A 248 15.11 1.08 14.75
C TYR A 248 14.16 1.19 15.96
N GLU A 249 12.84 1.28 15.71
CA GLU A 249 11.85 1.47 16.77
C GLU A 249 11.80 0.28 17.72
N ALA A 250 11.88 -0.93 17.23
CA ALA A 250 11.86 -2.12 18.05
C ALA A 250 13.09 -2.16 18.99
N ASN A 251 14.29 -1.88 18.48
CA ASN A 251 15.50 -1.80 19.31
C ASN A 251 15.42 -0.65 20.32
N ARG A 252 14.99 0.53 19.91
CA ARG A 252 14.81 1.68 20.80
C ARG A 252 13.85 1.36 21.96
N GLN A 253 12.72 0.71 21.67
CA GLN A 253 11.74 0.34 22.71
C GLN A 253 12.31 -0.69 23.68
N VAL A 254 13.04 -1.70 23.18
CA VAL A 254 13.74 -2.67 24.04
C VAL A 254 14.73 -1.95 24.96
N ASP A 255 15.55 -1.06 24.42
CA ASP A 255 16.52 -0.29 25.23
C ASP A 255 15.84 0.55 26.33
N VAL A 256 14.73 1.24 26.00
CA VAL A 256 13.95 2.02 26.98
C VAL A 256 13.44 1.13 28.11
N LEU A 257 12.82 -0.01 27.78
CA LEU A 257 12.21 -0.91 28.76
C LEU A 257 13.27 -1.60 29.64
N GLU A 258 14.40 -2.01 29.06
CA GLU A 258 15.47 -2.67 29.79
C GLU A 258 16.24 -1.71 30.71
N ASN A 259 16.24 -0.42 30.45
CA ASN A 259 16.75 0.62 31.32
C ASN A 259 15.73 1.09 32.39
N GLY A 260 14.59 0.39 32.52
CA GLY A 260 13.56 0.68 33.53
C GLY A 260 12.67 1.89 33.15
N GLY A 261 12.71 2.34 31.92
CA GLY A 261 11.81 3.38 31.38
C GLY A 261 10.48 2.81 30.92
N THR A 262 9.64 3.68 30.37
CA THR A 262 8.35 3.36 29.77
C THR A 262 8.30 3.85 28.33
N VAL A 263 7.64 3.10 27.46
CA VAL A 263 7.35 3.53 26.08
C VAL A 263 6.04 4.32 26.10
N ASP A 264 6.08 5.57 25.64
CA ASP A 264 4.88 6.38 25.47
C ASP A 264 4.22 6.10 24.13
N GLN A 265 2.89 6.15 24.10
CA GLN A 265 2.13 6.10 22.86
C GLN A 265 2.28 7.46 22.16
N GLU A 266 3.05 7.49 21.09
CA GLU A 266 3.39 8.73 20.39
C GLU A 266 3.47 8.52 18.89
N THR A 267 3.33 9.63 18.15
CA THR A 267 3.59 9.70 16.71
C THR A 267 5.03 10.18 16.48
N ARG A 268 5.74 9.49 15.61
CA ARG A 268 7.16 9.72 15.31
C ARG A 268 7.35 10.03 13.82
N LEU A 269 8.45 10.68 13.50
CA LEU A 269 8.91 10.95 12.15
C LEU A 269 10.24 10.23 11.92
N PHE A 270 10.38 9.56 10.79
CA PHE A 270 11.63 8.94 10.37
C PHE A 270 12.55 9.97 9.68
N ASP A 271 13.75 10.09 10.17
CA ASP A 271 14.82 10.87 9.55
C ASP A 271 15.68 9.93 8.69
N VAL A 272 15.54 10.07 7.38
CA VAL A 272 16.24 9.22 6.41
C VAL A 272 17.75 9.40 6.45
N ALA A 273 18.24 10.61 6.76
CA ALA A 273 19.67 10.91 6.76
C ALA A 273 20.40 10.25 7.93
N SER A 274 19.78 10.25 9.12
CA SER A 274 20.34 9.62 10.31
C SER A 274 19.90 8.16 10.49
N GLY A 275 18.85 7.71 9.80
CA GLY A 275 18.24 6.40 9.99
C GLY A 275 17.54 6.24 11.34
N THR A 276 17.11 7.34 11.96
CA THR A 276 16.50 7.37 13.30
C THR A 276 15.09 7.93 13.26
N THR A 277 14.32 7.72 14.34
CA THR A 277 13.03 8.37 14.50
C THR A 277 13.09 9.45 15.58
N ARG A 278 12.25 10.47 15.44
CA ARG A 278 12.07 11.51 16.45
C ARG A 278 10.58 11.74 16.73
N THR A 279 10.26 12.10 17.95
CA THR A 279 8.88 12.42 18.38
C THR A 279 8.35 13.61 17.58
N MET A 280 7.17 13.49 17.02
CA MET A 280 6.41 14.57 16.40
C MET A 280 5.40 15.18 17.39
N ARG A 281 4.71 14.31 18.14
CA ARG A 281 3.65 14.66 19.09
C ARG A 281 3.68 13.70 20.26
N SER A 282 3.46 14.22 21.47
CA SER A 282 3.19 13.44 22.64
C SER A 282 1.70 13.06 22.74
N LYS A 283 1.37 12.16 23.66
CA LYS A 283 0.00 11.72 23.94
C LYS A 283 -0.94 12.87 24.36
N GLU A 284 -0.39 13.95 24.92
CA GLU A 284 -1.15 15.13 25.34
C GLU A 284 -1.72 15.91 24.15
N ASP A 285 -1.14 15.74 22.95
CA ASP A 285 -1.59 16.35 21.71
C ASP A 285 -2.48 15.44 20.87
N ALA A 286 -2.95 14.29 21.40
CA ALA A 286 -3.84 13.39 20.70
C ALA A 286 -5.16 14.11 20.37
N HIS A 287 -5.41 14.37 19.09
CA HIS A 287 -6.63 15.03 18.64
C HIS A 287 -7.82 14.11 18.84
N ASP A 288 -8.81 14.59 19.60
CA ASP A 288 -10.19 14.08 19.51
C ASP A 288 -10.78 14.62 18.19
N TYR A 289 -10.81 13.77 17.15
CA TYR A 289 -11.32 14.14 15.83
C TYR A 289 -12.84 14.30 15.80
N ARG A 290 -13.57 14.01 16.88
CA ARG A 290 -15.02 14.18 17.01
C ARG A 290 -15.77 13.72 15.77
N TYR A 291 -15.52 12.48 15.39
CA TYR A 291 -16.18 11.90 14.23
C TYR A 291 -17.69 11.95 14.32
N PHE A 292 -18.33 12.35 13.24
CA PHE A 292 -19.78 12.25 13.06
C PHE A 292 -20.10 12.03 11.59
N PRO A 293 -21.27 11.41 11.26
CA PRO A 293 -21.68 11.20 9.87
C PRO A 293 -21.74 12.51 9.10
N ASP A 294 -21.17 12.54 7.89
CA ASP A 294 -21.23 13.71 7.04
C ASP A 294 -22.69 14.02 6.65
N PRO A 295 -23.22 15.21 6.99
CA PRO A 295 -24.62 15.54 6.73
C PRO A 295 -24.92 15.81 5.25
N ASP A 296 -23.91 16.07 4.43
CA ASP A 296 -24.05 16.40 3.03
C ASP A 296 -23.97 15.14 2.12
N LEU A 297 -23.66 13.98 2.72
CA LEU A 297 -23.54 12.70 2.01
C LEU A 297 -24.59 11.70 2.49
N LEU A 298 -25.35 11.16 1.56
CA LEU A 298 -26.24 10.04 1.84
C LEU A 298 -25.44 8.77 2.13
N PRO A 299 -26.00 7.82 2.90
CA PRO A 299 -25.42 6.49 3.01
C PRO A 299 -25.17 5.87 1.64
N LEU A 300 -24.03 5.22 1.50
CA LEU A 300 -23.66 4.49 0.31
C LEU A 300 -24.21 3.07 0.40
N VAL A 301 -25.14 2.73 -0.51
CA VAL A 301 -25.70 1.38 -0.63
C VAL A 301 -25.19 0.75 -1.92
N LEU A 302 -24.46 -0.36 -1.80
CA LEU A 302 -23.93 -1.10 -2.93
C LEU A 302 -24.92 -2.17 -3.37
N GLU A 303 -25.42 -2.04 -4.59
CA GLU A 303 -26.34 -3.00 -5.20
C GLU A 303 -25.59 -4.23 -5.71
N ASP A 304 -26.26 -5.40 -5.76
CA ASP A 304 -25.65 -6.65 -6.22
C ASP A 304 -25.10 -6.54 -7.63
N GLY A 305 -25.82 -5.89 -8.54
CA GLY A 305 -25.35 -5.68 -9.92
C GLY A 305 -24.07 -4.88 -10.02
N PHE A 306 -23.85 -3.90 -9.11
CA PHE A 306 -22.58 -3.17 -9.05
C PHE A 306 -21.44 -4.06 -8.54
N LEU A 307 -21.72 -4.91 -7.54
CA LEU A 307 -20.73 -5.87 -7.03
C LEU A 307 -20.36 -6.92 -8.08
N ASP A 308 -21.34 -7.41 -8.84
CA ASP A 308 -21.11 -8.34 -9.96
C ASP A 308 -20.24 -7.71 -11.05
N GLU A 309 -20.48 -6.43 -11.42
CA GLU A 309 -19.62 -5.67 -12.35
C GLU A 309 -18.19 -5.56 -11.83
N CYS A 310 -18.01 -5.25 -10.53
CA CYS A 310 -16.70 -5.17 -9.90
C CYS A 310 -15.96 -6.50 -9.97
N HIS A 311 -16.64 -7.59 -9.61
CA HIS A 311 -16.07 -8.94 -9.63
C HIS A 311 -15.68 -9.38 -11.05
N ALA A 312 -16.56 -9.19 -12.03
CA ALA A 312 -16.32 -9.55 -13.42
C ALA A 312 -15.16 -8.76 -14.06
N SER A 313 -14.84 -7.58 -13.52
CA SER A 313 -13.75 -6.72 -14.00
C SER A 313 -12.41 -6.98 -13.33
N LEU A 314 -12.33 -7.93 -12.36
CA LEU A 314 -11.06 -8.27 -11.73
C LEU A 314 -10.15 -9.01 -12.73
N PRO A 315 -8.86 -8.63 -12.80
CA PRO A 315 -7.90 -9.39 -13.58
C PRO A 315 -7.49 -10.68 -12.85
N GLU A 316 -6.78 -11.56 -13.53
CA GLU A 316 -6.08 -12.65 -12.87
C GLU A 316 -5.03 -12.07 -11.90
N LEU A 317 -5.15 -12.40 -10.60
CA LEU A 317 -4.29 -11.86 -9.55
C LEU A 317 -2.89 -12.52 -9.54
N PRO A 318 -1.88 -11.88 -8.91
CA PRO A 318 -0.49 -12.34 -8.96
C PRO A 318 -0.30 -13.82 -8.57
N ASP A 319 -0.97 -14.28 -7.51
CA ASP A 319 -0.82 -15.66 -7.02
C ASP A 319 -1.49 -16.68 -7.93
N ALA A 320 -2.65 -16.36 -8.49
CA ALA A 320 -3.31 -17.22 -9.47
C ALA A 320 -2.46 -17.32 -10.74
N LYS A 321 -1.93 -16.20 -11.22
CA LYS A 321 -1.06 -16.13 -12.39
C LYS A 321 0.24 -16.92 -12.16
N ARG A 322 0.86 -16.78 -10.99
CA ARG A 322 2.05 -17.56 -10.61
C ARG A 322 1.76 -19.06 -10.64
N LYS A 323 0.68 -19.51 -10.02
CA LYS A 323 0.25 -20.92 -10.03
C LYS A 323 0.01 -21.43 -11.46
N ARG A 324 -0.61 -20.62 -12.30
CA ARG A 324 -0.81 -20.97 -13.72
C ARG A 324 0.52 -21.09 -14.46
N TYR A 325 1.46 -20.20 -14.26
CA TYR A 325 2.79 -20.29 -14.88
C TYR A 325 3.55 -21.54 -14.46
N GLU A 326 3.44 -21.93 -13.20
CA GLU A 326 4.05 -23.19 -12.71
C GLU A 326 3.35 -24.42 -13.28
N SER A 327 2.02 -24.48 -13.21
CA SER A 327 1.26 -25.70 -13.56
C SER A 327 1.05 -25.88 -15.05
N GLU A 328 0.80 -24.83 -15.82
CA GLU A 328 0.46 -24.91 -17.24
C GLU A 328 1.65 -24.65 -18.16
N LEU A 329 2.55 -23.74 -17.76
CA LEU A 329 3.74 -23.40 -18.55
C LEU A 329 5.00 -24.16 -18.11
N GLY A 330 4.96 -24.88 -16.98
CA GLY A 330 6.08 -25.65 -16.44
C GLY A 330 7.26 -24.78 -16.00
N LEU A 331 7.02 -23.51 -15.62
CA LEU A 331 8.06 -22.63 -15.12
C LEU A 331 8.48 -23.04 -13.70
N THR A 332 9.73 -22.75 -13.35
CA THR A 332 10.19 -22.89 -11.97
C THR A 332 9.49 -21.89 -11.05
N PRO A 333 9.29 -22.20 -9.76
CA PRO A 333 8.70 -21.26 -8.80
C PRO A 333 9.43 -19.89 -8.77
N TYR A 334 10.75 -19.92 -8.94
CA TYR A 334 11.56 -18.70 -9.04
C TYR A 334 11.17 -17.85 -10.26
N ASN A 335 11.16 -18.44 -11.46
CA ASN A 335 10.82 -17.69 -12.67
C ASN A 335 9.36 -17.20 -12.64
N ALA A 336 8.43 -18.03 -12.17
CA ALA A 336 7.04 -17.66 -12.06
C ALA A 336 6.87 -16.46 -11.10
N ARG A 337 7.55 -16.45 -9.94
CA ARG A 337 7.53 -15.34 -8.99
C ARG A 337 8.09 -14.06 -9.58
N GLU A 338 9.29 -14.12 -10.19
CA GLU A 338 9.93 -12.93 -10.76
C GLU A 338 9.11 -12.33 -11.92
N LEU A 339 8.53 -13.17 -12.77
CA LEU A 339 7.70 -12.72 -13.89
C LEU A 339 6.39 -12.07 -13.42
N THR A 340 5.82 -12.51 -12.30
CA THR A 340 4.54 -12.00 -11.78
C THR A 340 4.70 -10.89 -10.76
N ALA A 341 5.92 -10.48 -10.42
CA ALA A 341 6.18 -9.43 -9.42
C ALA A 341 5.65 -8.06 -9.86
N GLU A 342 5.82 -7.70 -11.12
CA GLU A 342 5.43 -6.41 -11.69
C GLU A 342 4.56 -6.57 -12.94
N VAL A 343 3.59 -5.67 -13.09
CA VAL A 343 2.60 -5.70 -14.19
C VAL A 343 3.29 -5.65 -15.56
N GLU A 344 4.27 -4.79 -15.74
CA GLU A 344 5.01 -4.63 -16.98
C GLU A 344 5.80 -5.90 -17.35
N THR A 345 6.28 -6.62 -16.35
CA THR A 345 7.08 -7.83 -16.57
C THR A 345 6.20 -8.97 -17.07
N PHE A 346 5.07 -9.25 -16.44
CA PHE A 346 4.20 -10.31 -16.92
C PHE A 346 3.55 -9.96 -18.27
N ALA A 347 3.12 -8.71 -18.48
CA ALA A 347 2.51 -8.30 -19.73
C ALA A 347 3.47 -8.49 -20.91
N ARG A 348 4.72 -8.11 -20.71
CA ARG A 348 5.79 -8.35 -21.69
C ARG A 348 6.03 -9.85 -21.94
N PHE A 349 6.14 -10.62 -20.84
CA PHE A 349 6.34 -12.06 -20.93
C PHE A 349 5.20 -12.74 -21.72
N GLU A 350 3.95 -12.48 -21.40
CA GLU A 350 2.79 -13.08 -22.09
C GLU A 350 2.74 -12.68 -23.58
N THR A 351 3.05 -11.42 -23.91
CA THR A 351 3.13 -10.95 -25.30
C THR A 351 4.22 -11.69 -26.07
N LEU A 352 5.41 -11.81 -25.50
CA LEU A 352 6.54 -12.51 -26.11
C LEU A 352 6.28 -14.01 -26.22
N LEU A 353 5.63 -14.61 -25.23
CA LEU A 353 5.29 -16.02 -25.21
C LEU A 353 4.37 -16.38 -26.37
N ALA A 354 3.28 -15.63 -26.56
CA ALA A 354 2.34 -15.82 -27.64
C ALA A 354 3.00 -15.63 -29.02
N ALA A 355 3.82 -14.59 -29.17
CA ALA A 355 4.56 -14.33 -30.42
C ALA A 355 5.56 -15.44 -30.75
N ALA A 356 6.35 -15.91 -29.75
CA ALA A 356 7.31 -16.99 -29.92
C ALA A 356 6.64 -18.32 -30.26
N ALA A 357 5.56 -18.68 -29.56
CA ALA A 357 4.79 -19.88 -29.83
C ALA A 357 4.27 -19.91 -31.27
N THR A 358 3.69 -18.81 -31.72
CA THR A 358 3.17 -18.65 -33.09
C THR A 358 4.30 -18.75 -34.13
N LYS A 359 5.41 -18.03 -33.93
CA LYS A 359 6.53 -17.98 -34.91
C LYS A 359 7.27 -19.31 -35.04
N ILE A 360 7.38 -20.06 -33.94
CA ILE A 360 8.11 -21.34 -33.90
C ILE A 360 7.18 -22.52 -34.24
N GLY A 361 5.84 -22.33 -34.18
CA GLY A 361 4.86 -23.40 -34.40
C GLY A 361 4.82 -24.42 -33.25
N LYS A 362 5.05 -23.98 -32.02
CA LYS A 362 5.02 -24.80 -30.80
C LYS A 362 3.96 -24.27 -29.83
N SER A 363 3.59 -25.09 -28.82
CA SER A 363 2.75 -24.62 -27.74
C SER A 363 3.50 -23.63 -26.82
N GLU A 364 2.76 -22.75 -26.13
CA GLU A 364 3.34 -21.82 -25.16
C GLU A 364 4.17 -22.55 -24.11
N ALA A 365 3.70 -23.67 -23.56
CA ALA A 365 4.43 -24.46 -22.58
C ALA A 365 5.81 -24.96 -23.10
N GLN A 366 5.90 -25.26 -24.41
CA GLN A 366 7.16 -25.75 -25.00
C GLN A 366 8.25 -24.66 -25.15
N VAL A 367 7.85 -23.40 -25.20
CA VAL A 367 8.77 -22.26 -25.37
C VAL A 367 8.89 -21.40 -24.10
N ALA A 368 8.02 -21.61 -23.12
CA ALA A 368 7.88 -20.76 -21.92
C ALA A 368 9.20 -20.57 -21.17
N THR A 369 9.96 -21.63 -20.90
CA THR A 369 11.22 -21.52 -20.15
C THR A 369 12.26 -20.65 -20.87
N GLN A 370 12.35 -20.76 -22.20
CA GLN A 370 13.30 -19.97 -22.98
C GLN A 370 12.88 -18.49 -23.00
N VAL A 371 11.58 -18.22 -23.18
CA VAL A 371 11.02 -16.86 -23.18
C VAL A 371 11.16 -16.24 -21.79
N ALA A 372 10.89 -16.99 -20.72
CA ALA A 372 11.05 -16.54 -19.34
C ALA A 372 12.50 -16.12 -19.06
N ASN A 373 13.47 -16.96 -19.40
CA ASN A 373 14.88 -16.64 -19.22
C ASN A 373 15.30 -15.39 -20.00
N TRP A 374 14.80 -15.24 -21.22
CA TRP A 374 15.07 -14.05 -22.02
C TRP A 374 14.43 -12.80 -21.41
N ALA A 375 13.16 -12.89 -20.99
CA ALA A 375 12.43 -11.78 -20.40
C ALA A 375 13.05 -11.29 -19.09
N LEU A 376 13.60 -12.19 -18.27
CA LEU A 376 14.20 -11.85 -16.98
C LEU A 376 15.68 -11.42 -17.08
N SER A 377 16.45 -11.95 -18.04
CA SER A 377 17.89 -11.71 -18.08
C SER A 377 18.34 -10.79 -19.22
N VAL A 378 17.72 -10.87 -20.40
CA VAL A 378 18.17 -10.13 -21.59
C VAL A 378 17.34 -8.85 -21.79
N ALA A 379 16.01 -8.96 -21.72
CA ALA A 379 15.12 -7.84 -21.98
C ALA A 379 15.41 -6.59 -21.14
N PRO A 380 15.70 -6.67 -19.83
CA PRO A 380 16.02 -5.50 -19.02
C PRO A 380 17.26 -4.74 -19.54
N GLY A 381 18.29 -5.46 -19.99
CA GLY A 381 19.49 -4.86 -20.56
C GLY A 381 19.23 -4.16 -21.90
N VAL A 382 18.43 -4.77 -22.76
CA VAL A 382 18.02 -4.19 -24.06
C VAL A 382 17.19 -2.93 -23.85
N LEU A 383 16.19 -2.98 -22.97
CA LEU A 383 15.35 -1.80 -22.64
C LEU A 383 16.18 -0.64 -22.10
N LYS A 384 17.11 -0.93 -21.19
CA LYS A 384 18.02 0.08 -20.65
C LYS A 384 18.92 0.70 -21.74
N SER A 385 19.33 -0.08 -22.76
CA SER A 385 20.15 0.42 -23.85
C SER A 385 19.38 1.28 -24.86
N LEU A 386 18.05 1.10 -24.96
CA LEU A 386 17.18 1.86 -25.85
C LEU A 386 16.76 3.22 -25.27
N GLY A 387 17.00 3.47 -23.98
CA GLY A 387 16.68 4.71 -23.29
C GLY A 387 15.18 4.92 -23.08
N ASP A 388 14.81 6.14 -22.65
CA ASP A 388 13.40 6.52 -22.35
C ASP A 388 12.46 6.49 -23.59
N GLU A 389 13.01 6.33 -24.82
CA GLU A 389 12.23 6.19 -26.05
C GLU A 389 11.65 4.79 -26.26
N ALA A 390 12.02 3.82 -25.44
CA ALA A 390 11.50 2.46 -25.51
C ALA A 390 10.17 2.34 -24.76
N ASP A 391 9.07 2.77 -25.40
CA ASP A 391 7.75 2.30 -24.99
C ASP A 391 7.76 0.77 -25.00
N PRO A 392 7.48 0.09 -23.87
CA PRO A 392 7.42 -1.36 -23.79
C PRO A 392 6.53 -2.01 -24.84
N ALA A 393 5.50 -1.30 -25.31
CA ALA A 393 4.61 -1.71 -26.40
C ALA A 393 5.33 -1.70 -27.77
N ASN A 394 6.30 -0.83 -28.00
CA ASN A 394 7.05 -0.75 -29.26
C ASN A 394 8.27 -1.69 -29.29
N ALA A 395 8.87 -2.04 -28.16
CA ALA A 395 9.99 -2.96 -28.07
C ALA A 395 9.60 -4.40 -28.45
N THR A 396 8.31 -4.76 -28.34
CA THR A 396 7.77 -6.07 -28.74
C THR A 396 7.58 -6.22 -30.24
N ALA A 397 7.48 -5.14 -30.99
CA ALA A 397 7.25 -5.18 -32.43
C ALA A 397 8.54 -5.39 -33.26
N GLN A 398 9.73 -5.22 -32.68
CA GLN A 398 11.03 -5.32 -33.39
C GLN A 398 11.86 -6.55 -33.02
N ALA A 399 11.48 -7.33 -32.00
CA ALA A 399 12.11 -8.58 -31.61
C ALA A 399 11.39 -9.79 -32.19
#